data_efc0a18eb571e6f8efefb4b2986beb9b
#
_entry.id   efc0a18eb571e6f8efefb4b2986beb9b
#
_cell.length_a   1.000
_cell.length_b   1.000
_cell.length_c   1.000
_cell.angle_alpha   90.00
_cell.angle_beta   90.00
_cell.angle_gamma   90.00
#
_symmetry.space_group_name_H-M   'P 1'
#
loop_
_entity.id
_entity.type
_entity.pdbx_description
1 polymer ?
#
loop_
_entity_poly.entity_id
_entity_poly.type
_entity_poly.pdbx_seq_one_letter_code
_entity_poly.pdbx_strand_id
1 'polypeptide(L)'
;LTGMPGNDPKSVFEGLPTVDGPNFTVLQNSQYVMPDRLMASASYRMPWGTSVSVFYTGYTPTGYSFTFTNDVNGDKLQQDLIYVPATADEILFTDNTNRDIFWAFVNQDKYLSSRKGKYAEAYSAHSPMRHYIDVRVAQDIRVRLGKNVNTLQLSADIMNVANLINNSWGTGWMMDESANEGQILTLDHVNADGQPVFKTPLAEGAKTWTHAKSFGQAWYIQLGLKYMFN
;
A
#
# COMPACT_ATOMS: atom_id res chain seq x y z
N LEU A 1 7.07 -2.51 14.87
CA LEU A 1 6.62 -2.26 16.23
C LEU A 1 5.66 -1.08 16.21
N THR A 2 4.38 -1.35 15.99
CA THR A 2 3.30 -0.37 16.19
C THR A 2 2.90 -0.28 17.64
N GLY A 3 3.67 -0.89 18.53
CA GLY A 3 3.45 -0.71 19.94
C GLY A 3 3.34 0.78 20.20
N MET A 4 2.20 1.23 20.69
CA MET A 4 2.08 2.52 21.32
C MET A 4 3.28 2.74 22.20
N PRO A 5 3.83 3.95 22.25
CA PRO A 5 5.01 4.21 23.04
C PRO A 5 4.82 3.73 24.47
N GLY A 6 5.40 2.63 24.73
CA GLY A 6 6.17 2.38 25.89
C GLY A 6 5.52 2.05 27.20
N ASN A 7 4.23 1.92 27.34
CA ASN A 7 3.69 1.72 28.67
C ASN A 7 3.12 0.33 28.94
N ASP A 8 2.93 -0.49 27.92
CA ASP A 8 2.53 -1.88 28.10
C ASP A 8 3.34 -2.82 27.19
N PRO A 9 4.28 -3.61 27.75
CA PRO A 9 5.04 -4.58 26.99
C PRO A 9 4.16 -5.64 26.31
N LYS A 10 2.94 -5.84 26.75
CA LYS A 10 1.99 -6.76 26.13
C LYS A 10 1.54 -6.27 24.75
N SER A 11 1.36 -4.97 24.56
CA SER A 11 0.85 -4.41 23.31
C SER A 11 1.77 -4.64 22.10
N VAL A 12 3.05 -4.89 22.31
CA VAL A 12 4.02 -5.18 21.25
C VAL A 12 3.76 -6.53 20.61
N PHE A 13 3.32 -7.51 21.38
CA PHE A 13 3.04 -8.87 20.90
C PHE A 13 1.56 -9.05 20.53
N GLU A 14 0.66 -8.34 21.19
CA GLU A 14 -0.78 -8.41 20.94
C GLU A 14 -1.21 -7.88 19.57
N GLY A 15 -0.38 -7.05 18.92
CA GLY A 15 -0.66 -6.48 17.61
C GLY A 15 -0.07 -7.21 16.41
N LEU A 16 0.52 -8.40 16.60
CA LEU A 16 1.13 -9.16 15.51
C LEU A 16 0.16 -10.18 14.93
N PRO A 17 -0.14 -10.13 13.62
CA PRO A 17 -0.95 -11.16 12.98
C PRO A 17 -0.25 -12.53 13.04
N THR A 18 -0.93 -13.53 13.56
CA THR A 18 -0.39 -14.89 13.74
C THR A 18 -1.44 -15.94 13.40
N VAL A 19 -1.03 -17.21 13.27
CA VAL A 19 -1.93 -18.35 13.15
C VAL A 19 -2.15 -18.98 14.51
N ASP A 20 -1.06 -19.22 15.25
CA ASP A 20 -1.04 -20.02 16.48
C ASP A 20 -0.93 -19.16 17.75
N GLY A 21 -1.10 -17.85 17.62
CA GLY A 21 -1.02 -16.89 18.72
C GLY A 21 0.39 -16.34 18.99
N PRO A 22 0.51 -15.32 19.86
CA PRO A 22 1.73 -14.53 20.05
C PRO A 22 2.89 -15.27 20.71
N ASN A 23 2.63 -16.42 21.32
CA ASN A 23 3.65 -17.24 21.97
C ASN A 23 4.41 -18.15 21.00
N PHE A 24 3.96 -18.24 19.75
CA PHE A 24 4.63 -19.01 18.71
C PHE A 24 5.43 -18.06 17.82
N THR A 25 6.74 -18.13 17.92
CA THR A 25 7.66 -17.35 17.11
C THR A 25 7.81 -17.96 15.72
N VAL A 26 7.32 -17.26 14.71
CA VAL A 26 7.52 -17.59 13.30
C VAL A 26 8.23 -16.46 12.60
N LEU A 27 9.02 -16.79 11.59
CA LEU A 27 9.62 -15.77 10.73
C LEU A 27 8.52 -15.20 9.82
N GLN A 28 8.31 -13.88 9.91
CA GLN A 28 7.29 -13.18 9.13
C GLN A 28 7.78 -11.82 8.65
N ASN A 29 7.09 -11.24 7.67
CA ASN A 29 7.41 -9.91 7.18
C ASN A 29 7.13 -8.86 8.25
N SER A 30 7.94 -7.81 8.27
CA SER A 30 7.63 -6.63 9.05
C SER A 30 6.63 -5.75 8.30
N GLN A 31 5.70 -5.11 9.02
CA GLN A 31 4.77 -4.15 8.43
C GLN A 31 5.45 -2.95 7.73
N TYR A 32 6.72 -2.68 8.02
CA TYR A 32 7.48 -1.56 7.43
C TYR A 32 8.27 -1.94 6.17
N VAL A 33 8.20 -3.20 5.74
CA VAL A 33 8.91 -3.65 4.54
C VAL A 33 8.28 -3.04 3.30
N MET A 34 9.10 -2.38 2.49
CA MET A 34 8.81 -2.04 1.11
C MET A 34 9.58 -3.02 0.22
N PRO A 35 8.92 -4.04 -0.37
CA PRO A 35 9.63 -5.12 -1.05
C PRO A 35 10.36 -4.66 -2.32
N ASP A 36 9.78 -3.70 -3.02
CA ASP A 36 10.33 -3.23 -4.29
C ASP A 36 10.43 -1.71 -4.30
N ARG A 37 11.58 -1.19 -4.73
CA ARG A 37 11.79 0.23 -4.98
C ARG A 37 12.70 0.44 -6.18
N LEU A 38 12.25 1.24 -7.13
CA LEU A 38 13.01 1.65 -8.30
C LEU A 38 13.09 3.18 -8.36
N MET A 39 14.27 3.69 -8.55
CA MET A 39 14.52 5.12 -8.75
C MET A 39 15.38 5.33 -9.99
N ALA A 40 14.99 6.27 -10.83
CA ALA A 40 15.74 6.65 -12.01
C ALA A 40 15.70 8.18 -12.20
N SER A 41 16.78 8.73 -12.72
CA SER A 41 16.81 10.14 -13.08
C SER A 41 17.61 10.35 -14.36
N ALA A 42 17.19 11.35 -15.14
CA ALA A 42 17.90 11.80 -16.31
C ALA A 42 17.86 13.33 -16.36
N SER A 43 18.98 13.95 -16.73
CA SER A 43 19.08 15.41 -16.89
C SER A 43 19.81 15.74 -18.19
N TYR A 44 19.30 16.72 -18.89
CA TYR A 44 19.93 17.24 -20.10
C TYR A 44 20.02 18.76 -20.04
N ARG A 45 21.21 19.29 -20.31
CA ARG A 45 21.46 20.72 -20.40
C ARG A 45 21.69 21.13 -21.85
N MET A 46 20.84 22.01 -22.32
CA MET A 46 20.90 22.54 -23.66
C MET A 46 21.97 23.65 -23.78
N PRO A 47 22.59 23.87 -24.97
CA PRO A 47 23.66 24.86 -25.15
C PRO A 47 23.23 26.29 -24.82
N TRP A 48 21.95 26.61 -24.96
CA TRP A 48 21.40 27.95 -24.70
C TRP A 48 21.03 28.24 -23.24
N GLY A 49 21.37 27.29 -22.33
CA GLY A 49 21.19 27.46 -20.87
C GLY A 49 19.93 26.91 -20.28
N THR A 50 19.06 26.24 -21.05
CA THR A 50 17.94 25.48 -20.54
C THR A 50 18.43 24.14 -20.04
N SER A 51 17.95 23.70 -18.87
CA SER A 51 18.13 22.31 -18.37
C SER A 51 16.80 21.69 -18.07
N VAL A 52 16.66 20.41 -18.42
CA VAL A 52 15.48 19.59 -18.13
C VAL A 52 15.96 18.38 -17.36
N SER A 53 15.31 18.10 -16.24
CA SER A 53 15.56 16.91 -15.42
C SER A 53 14.26 16.17 -15.19
N VAL A 54 14.30 14.85 -15.29
CA VAL A 54 13.17 13.96 -15.02
C VAL A 54 13.59 13.00 -13.92
N PHE A 55 12.73 12.83 -12.93
CA PHE A 55 12.91 11.92 -11.82
C PHE A 55 11.73 10.94 -11.80
N TYR A 56 12.05 9.68 -11.74
CA TYR A 56 11.08 8.61 -11.58
C TYR A 56 11.30 7.92 -10.24
N THR A 57 10.21 7.69 -9.50
CA THR A 57 10.19 6.86 -8.30
C THR A 57 9.03 5.88 -8.38
N GLY A 58 9.35 4.60 -8.38
CA GLY A 58 8.39 3.52 -8.26
C GLY A 58 8.66 2.72 -7.00
N TYR A 59 7.61 2.37 -6.23
CA TYR A 59 7.76 1.52 -5.05
C TYR A 59 6.47 0.80 -4.71
N THR A 60 6.63 -0.40 -4.14
CA THR A 60 5.53 -1.16 -3.53
C THR A 60 5.40 -0.74 -2.07
N PRO A 61 4.22 -0.24 -1.64
CA PRO A 61 4.02 0.16 -0.25
C PRO A 61 4.13 -1.01 0.73
N THR A 62 4.09 -0.67 2.02
CA THR A 62 4.08 -1.64 3.13
C THR A 62 2.96 -2.64 3.01
N GLY A 63 3.18 -3.84 3.54
CA GLY A 63 2.25 -4.95 3.43
C GLY A 63 1.06 -4.86 4.39
N TYR A 64 0.01 -5.57 4.03
CA TYR A 64 -1.20 -5.79 4.83
C TYR A 64 -1.35 -7.27 5.16
N SER A 65 -2.18 -7.56 6.16
CA SER A 65 -2.53 -8.91 6.56
C SER A 65 -4.02 -9.16 6.34
N PHE A 66 -4.38 -10.38 5.98
CA PHE A 66 -5.77 -10.81 5.99
C PHE A 66 -6.03 -11.64 7.24
N THR A 67 -6.98 -11.19 8.06
CA THR A 67 -7.27 -11.77 9.37
C THR A 67 -8.74 -12.09 9.53
N PHE A 68 -9.06 -12.86 10.56
CA PHE A 68 -10.43 -12.98 11.05
C PHE A 68 -10.87 -11.70 11.75
N THR A 69 -12.19 -11.48 11.81
CA THR A 69 -12.76 -10.33 12.56
C THR A 69 -12.80 -10.59 14.06
N ASN A 70 -12.69 -11.84 14.48
CA ASN A 70 -12.79 -12.29 15.87
C ASN A 70 -11.65 -13.27 16.18
N ASP A 71 -11.47 -13.53 17.47
CA ASP A 71 -10.57 -14.53 18.00
C ASP A 71 -11.06 -15.92 17.60
N VAL A 72 -10.24 -16.67 16.87
CA VAL A 72 -10.55 -18.01 16.37
C VAL A 72 -9.76 -19.08 17.11
N ASN A 73 -8.58 -18.74 17.61
CA ASN A 73 -7.70 -19.67 18.31
C ASN A 73 -7.87 -19.66 19.85
N GLY A 74 -8.66 -18.73 20.40
CA GLY A 74 -8.99 -18.64 21.83
C GLY A 74 -7.94 -17.93 22.68
N ASP A 75 -7.02 -17.16 22.07
CA ASP A 75 -5.97 -16.44 22.78
C ASP A 75 -6.38 -15.02 23.25
N LYS A 76 -7.63 -14.61 22.95
CA LYS A 76 -8.24 -13.31 23.23
C LYS A 76 -7.71 -12.16 22.39
N LEU A 77 -7.00 -12.42 21.30
CA LEU A 77 -6.52 -11.44 20.35
C LEU A 77 -7.32 -11.55 19.04
N GLN A 78 -7.52 -10.43 18.36
CA GLN A 78 -8.25 -10.35 17.09
C GLN A 78 -7.28 -10.15 15.92
N GLN A 79 -6.24 -10.98 15.86
CA GLN A 79 -5.15 -10.84 14.87
C GLN A 79 -4.86 -12.18 14.17
N ASP A 80 -5.83 -13.11 14.21
CA ASP A 80 -5.66 -14.44 13.63
C ASP A 80 -5.64 -14.36 12.11
N LEU A 81 -4.59 -14.88 11.51
CA LEU A 81 -4.43 -14.96 10.06
C LEU A 81 -5.41 -15.99 9.48
N ILE A 82 -6.12 -15.63 8.42
CA ILE A 82 -7.10 -16.51 7.80
C ILE A 82 -6.43 -17.70 7.10
N TYR A 83 -7.11 -18.84 7.13
CA TYR A 83 -6.88 -19.91 6.17
C TYR A 83 -7.62 -19.59 4.87
N VAL A 84 -6.92 -19.61 3.74
CA VAL A 84 -7.51 -19.39 2.42
C VAL A 84 -7.85 -20.77 1.84
N PRO A 85 -9.12 -21.16 1.73
CA PRO A 85 -9.50 -22.50 1.27
C PRO A 85 -9.03 -22.76 -0.17
N ALA A 86 -8.69 -24.00 -0.47
CA ALA A 86 -8.30 -24.40 -1.81
C ALA A 86 -9.50 -24.39 -2.79
N THR A 87 -10.69 -24.71 -2.27
CA THR A 87 -11.96 -24.69 -3.01
C THR A 87 -13.04 -23.98 -2.19
N ALA A 88 -14.11 -23.54 -2.86
CA ALA A 88 -15.20 -22.80 -2.21
C ALA A 88 -15.92 -23.62 -1.12
N ASP A 89 -15.91 -24.94 -1.25
CA ASP A 89 -16.64 -25.88 -0.37
C ASP A 89 -15.75 -26.54 0.69
N GLU A 90 -14.48 -26.14 0.81
CA GLU A 90 -13.55 -26.73 1.79
C GLU A 90 -13.86 -26.28 3.22
N ILE A 91 -14.40 -25.09 3.41
CA ILE A 91 -14.85 -24.58 4.70
C ILE A 91 -16.36 -24.35 4.70
N LEU A 92 -16.99 -24.49 5.86
CA LEU A 92 -18.43 -24.31 5.98
C LEU A 92 -18.81 -22.85 6.19
N PHE A 93 -19.84 -22.41 5.48
CA PHE A 93 -20.43 -21.09 5.64
C PHE A 93 -21.87 -21.20 6.19
N THR A 94 -22.33 -20.12 6.83
CA THR A 94 -23.72 -20.01 7.31
C THR A 94 -24.74 -20.17 6.18
N ASP A 95 -24.37 -19.74 4.97
CA ASP A 95 -25.18 -19.86 3.75
C ASP A 95 -24.32 -19.73 2.49
N ASN A 96 -24.91 -20.06 1.35
CA ASN A 96 -24.24 -19.98 0.06
C ASN A 96 -23.86 -18.56 -0.36
N THR A 97 -24.63 -17.54 0.07
CA THR A 97 -24.34 -16.15 -0.27
C THR A 97 -23.02 -15.70 0.38
N ASN A 98 -22.82 -16.00 1.66
CA ASN A 98 -21.57 -15.73 2.35
C ASN A 98 -20.38 -16.44 1.68
N ARG A 99 -20.55 -17.71 1.32
CA ARG A 99 -19.54 -18.48 0.58
C ARG A 99 -19.17 -17.81 -0.74
N ASP A 100 -20.17 -17.47 -1.54
CA ASP A 100 -19.96 -16.97 -2.90
C ASP A 100 -19.32 -15.57 -2.89
N ILE A 101 -19.72 -14.70 -1.96
CA ILE A 101 -19.10 -13.39 -1.75
C ILE A 101 -17.63 -13.54 -1.34
N PHE A 102 -17.35 -14.36 -0.32
CA PHE A 102 -15.98 -14.61 0.13
C PHE A 102 -15.11 -15.20 -0.98
N TRP A 103 -15.64 -16.20 -1.70
CA TRP A 103 -14.90 -16.84 -2.79
C TRP A 103 -14.64 -15.92 -3.98
N ALA A 104 -15.59 -15.04 -4.32
CA ALA A 104 -15.41 -14.01 -5.33
C ALA A 104 -14.30 -13.02 -4.92
N PHE A 105 -14.27 -12.63 -3.63
CA PHE A 105 -13.22 -11.77 -3.09
C PHE A 105 -11.84 -12.44 -3.14
N VAL A 106 -11.72 -13.70 -2.72
CA VAL A 106 -10.47 -14.47 -2.81
C VAL A 106 -9.96 -14.56 -4.25
N ASN A 107 -10.84 -14.75 -5.21
CA ASN A 107 -10.45 -14.90 -6.61
C ASN A 107 -10.02 -13.58 -7.27
N GLN A 108 -10.57 -12.44 -6.85
CA GLN A 108 -10.20 -11.14 -7.41
C GLN A 108 -8.89 -10.60 -6.83
N ASP A 109 -8.52 -11.02 -5.63
CA ASP A 109 -7.29 -10.57 -4.99
C ASP A 109 -6.09 -11.43 -5.40
N LYS A 110 -5.04 -10.78 -5.91
CA LYS A 110 -3.85 -11.47 -6.42
C LYS A 110 -3.11 -12.26 -5.35
N TYR A 111 -3.02 -11.73 -4.12
CA TYR A 111 -2.34 -12.39 -3.04
C TYR A 111 -3.16 -13.59 -2.54
N LEU A 112 -4.44 -13.39 -2.20
CA LEU A 112 -5.30 -14.45 -1.70
C LEU A 112 -5.45 -15.60 -2.72
N SER A 113 -5.62 -15.29 -3.99
CA SER A 113 -5.72 -16.30 -5.04
C SER A 113 -4.46 -17.18 -5.16
N SER A 114 -3.29 -16.63 -4.82
CA SER A 114 -2.02 -17.37 -4.78
C SER A 114 -1.82 -18.20 -3.52
N ARG A 115 -2.63 -17.95 -2.47
CA ARG A 115 -2.53 -18.61 -1.14
C ARG A 115 -3.53 -19.73 -0.93
N LYS A 116 -4.33 -20.10 -1.94
CA LYS A 116 -5.32 -21.17 -1.82
C LYS A 116 -4.74 -22.46 -1.23
N GLY A 117 -5.42 -23.02 -0.25
CA GLY A 117 -4.97 -24.18 0.53
C GLY A 117 -3.90 -23.87 1.58
N LYS A 118 -3.70 -22.61 1.95
CA LYS A 118 -2.68 -22.17 2.93
C LYS A 118 -3.21 -21.04 3.81
N TYR A 119 -2.60 -20.88 4.97
CA TYR A 119 -2.80 -19.66 5.76
C TYR A 119 -2.23 -18.42 5.06
N ALA A 120 -2.89 -17.31 5.26
CA ALA A 120 -2.32 -16.00 4.93
C ALA A 120 -1.05 -15.77 5.77
N GLU A 121 -0.13 -14.97 5.25
CA GLU A 121 1.10 -14.59 5.95
C GLU A 121 1.00 -13.12 6.37
N ALA A 122 1.55 -12.83 7.54
CA ALA A 122 1.56 -11.46 8.05
C ALA A 122 2.25 -10.51 7.08
N TYR A 123 1.62 -9.36 6.83
CA TYR A 123 2.14 -8.26 6.01
C TYR A 123 2.61 -8.65 4.60
N SER A 124 2.03 -9.71 4.03
CA SER A 124 2.44 -10.25 2.72
C SER A 124 1.54 -9.83 1.56
N ALA A 125 0.37 -9.24 1.83
CA ALA A 125 -0.47 -8.63 0.82
C ALA A 125 -0.02 -7.19 0.57
N HIS A 126 0.25 -6.84 -0.69
CA HIS A 126 0.73 -5.51 -1.05
C HIS A 126 -0.20 -4.84 -2.03
N SER A 127 -0.40 -3.53 -1.87
CA SER A 127 -1.09 -2.72 -2.88
C SER A 127 -0.27 -2.67 -4.17
N PRO A 128 -0.91 -2.36 -5.30
CA PRO A 128 -0.19 -2.13 -6.55
C PRO A 128 0.93 -1.09 -6.39
N MET A 129 1.99 -1.27 -7.16
CA MET A 129 3.14 -0.37 -7.16
C MET A 129 2.71 1.08 -7.45
N ARG A 130 3.27 2.02 -6.71
CA ARG A 130 3.07 3.46 -6.94
C ARG A 130 4.15 3.99 -7.86
N HIS A 131 3.77 4.89 -8.75
CA HIS A 131 4.67 5.48 -9.73
C HIS A 131 4.57 7.00 -9.67
N TYR A 132 5.68 7.69 -9.47
CA TYR A 132 5.77 9.16 -9.48
C TYR A 132 6.78 9.59 -10.52
N ILE A 133 6.44 10.63 -11.26
CA ILE A 133 7.31 11.27 -12.22
C ILE A 133 7.32 12.78 -11.91
N ASP A 134 8.50 13.30 -11.61
CA ASP A 134 8.71 14.72 -11.36
C ASP A 134 9.58 15.28 -12.47
N VAL A 135 9.29 16.51 -12.89
CA VAL A 135 10.01 17.20 -13.95
C VAL A 135 10.47 18.56 -13.46
N ARG A 136 11.75 18.84 -13.61
CA ARG A 136 12.32 20.17 -13.40
C ARG A 136 12.76 20.77 -14.71
N VAL A 137 12.35 22.00 -14.97
CA VAL A 137 12.85 22.83 -16.06
C VAL A 137 13.52 24.05 -15.44
N ALA A 138 14.76 24.35 -15.83
CA ALA A 138 15.44 25.54 -15.39
C ALA A 138 16.09 26.27 -16.59
N GLN A 139 16.02 27.59 -16.59
CA GLN A 139 16.61 28.45 -17.60
C GLN A 139 17.62 29.39 -16.97
N ASP A 140 18.88 29.29 -17.40
CA ASP A 140 19.95 30.25 -17.06
C ASP A 140 19.95 31.40 -18.03
N ILE A 141 19.78 32.60 -17.51
CA ILE A 141 19.91 33.89 -18.26
C ILE A 141 21.19 34.54 -17.77
N ARG A 142 22.19 34.64 -18.66
CA ARG A 142 23.48 35.27 -18.36
C ARG A 142 23.43 36.76 -18.69
N VAL A 143 23.73 37.58 -17.70
CA VAL A 143 23.78 39.03 -17.84
C VAL A 143 25.18 39.47 -17.49
N ARG A 144 25.82 40.18 -18.45
CA ARG A 144 27.15 40.79 -18.23
C ARG A 144 26.96 42.20 -17.66
N LEU A 145 27.48 42.41 -16.46
CA LEU A 145 27.51 43.71 -15.79
C LEU A 145 28.97 44.12 -15.62
N GLY A 146 29.47 44.95 -16.52
CA GLY A 146 30.88 45.34 -16.58
C GLY A 146 31.78 44.15 -16.94
N LYS A 147 32.71 43.80 -16.05
CA LYS A 147 33.62 42.64 -16.21
C LYS A 147 33.04 41.34 -15.71
N ASN A 148 31.97 41.40 -14.92
CA ASN A 148 31.38 40.23 -14.25
C ASN A 148 30.22 39.65 -15.08
N VAL A 149 30.10 38.33 -15.04
CA VAL A 149 28.98 37.60 -15.65
C VAL A 149 28.08 37.09 -14.53
N ASN A 150 26.93 37.71 -14.40
CA ASN A 150 25.90 37.26 -13.45
C ASN A 150 24.93 36.31 -14.15
N THR A 151 24.35 35.40 -13.40
CA THR A 151 23.36 34.46 -13.92
C THR A 151 22.08 34.57 -13.12
N LEU A 152 20.99 34.83 -13.82
CA LEU A 152 19.63 34.69 -13.29
C LEU A 152 19.07 33.35 -13.74
N GLN A 153 18.73 32.47 -12.80
CA GLN A 153 18.09 31.22 -13.08
C GLN A 153 16.61 31.24 -12.70
N LEU A 154 15.77 30.95 -13.66
CA LEU A 154 14.34 30.68 -13.45
C LEU A 154 14.16 29.18 -13.46
N SER A 155 13.38 28.64 -12.51
CA SER A 155 13.06 27.21 -12.49
C SER A 155 11.58 26.96 -12.24
N ALA A 156 11.09 25.87 -12.82
CA ALA A 156 9.78 25.30 -12.55
C ALA A 156 9.97 23.83 -12.23
N ASP A 157 9.58 23.43 -11.02
CA ASP A 157 9.55 22.04 -10.57
C ASP A 157 8.10 21.58 -10.61
N ILE A 158 7.80 20.63 -11.48
CA ILE A 158 6.46 20.04 -11.65
C ILE A 158 6.50 18.67 -10.95
N MET A 159 5.87 18.61 -9.79
CA MET A 159 5.79 17.39 -9.01
C MET A 159 4.59 16.56 -9.47
N ASN A 160 4.78 15.25 -9.57
CA ASN A 160 3.77 14.30 -9.98
C ASN A 160 3.11 14.66 -11.33
N VAL A 161 3.94 14.89 -12.36
CA VAL A 161 3.48 15.30 -13.70
C VAL A 161 2.53 14.28 -14.34
N ALA A 162 2.63 13.01 -14.00
CA ALA A 162 1.71 11.99 -14.46
C ALA A 162 0.26 12.29 -14.03
N ASN A 163 0.07 12.80 -12.83
CA ASN A 163 -1.25 13.20 -12.30
C ASN A 163 -1.82 14.44 -13.00
N LEU A 164 -0.95 15.35 -13.49
CA LEU A 164 -1.37 16.48 -14.31
C LEU A 164 -2.00 16.02 -15.65
N ILE A 165 -1.49 14.93 -16.22
CA ILE A 165 -1.97 14.38 -17.49
C ILE A 165 -3.26 13.56 -17.28
N ASN A 166 -3.28 12.72 -16.23
CA ASN A 166 -4.41 11.90 -15.87
C ASN A 166 -4.52 11.80 -14.34
N ASN A 167 -5.65 12.20 -13.79
CA ASN A 167 -5.88 12.27 -12.34
C ASN A 167 -5.84 10.92 -11.61
N SER A 168 -5.83 9.81 -12.34
CA SER A 168 -5.65 8.46 -11.78
C SER A 168 -4.19 8.01 -11.77
N TRP A 169 -3.30 8.72 -12.45
CA TRP A 169 -1.87 8.41 -12.49
C TRP A 169 -1.14 9.12 -11.35
N GLY A 170 -0.02 8.57 -10.93
CA GLY A 170 0.73 9.14 -9.80
C GLY A 170 -0.02 9.16 -8.48
N THR A 171 -1.13 8.42 -8.37
CA THR A 171 -1.88 8.26 -7.13
C THR A 171 -1.47 6.99 -6.39
N GLY A 172 -1.63 7.00 -5.07
CA GLY A 172 -1.47 5.79 -4.27
C GLY A 172 -2.69 4.88 -4.33
N TRP A 173 -2.49 3.69 -3.83
CA TRP A 173 -3.56 2.75 -3.55
C TRP A 173 -3.74 2.62 -2.04
N MET A 174 -4.95 2.45 -1.60
CA MET A 174 -5.30 2.13 -0.22
C MET A 174 -6.25 0.93 -0.22
N MET A 175 -6.35 0.25 0.92
CA MET A 175 -7.35 -0.79 1.05
C MET A 175 -8.74 -0.15 0.91
N ASP A 176 -9.59 -0.78 0.11
CA ASP A 176 -10.96 -0.32 -0.09
C ASP A 176 -11.77 -0.57 1.19
N GLU A 177 -12.67 0.34 1.53
CA GLU A 177 -13.52 0.19 2.73
C GLU A 177 -14.34 -1.11 2.68
N SER A 178 -14.71 -1.56 1.47
CA SER A 178 -15.44 -2.83 1.28
C SER A 178 -14.60 -4.07 1.62
N ALA A 179 -13.27 -3.96 1.74
CA ALA A 179 -12.38 -5.02 2.20
C ALA A 179 -12.28 -5.11 3.73
N ASN A 180 -13.03 -4.28 4.47
CA ASN A 180 -13.12 -4.29 5.93
C ASN A 180 -11.73 -4.36 6.61
N GLU A 181 -10.81 -3.48 6.19
CA GLU A 181 -9.43 -3.42 6.72
C GLU A 181 -8.63 -4.73 6.65
N GLY A 182 -9.03 -5.67 5.77
CA GLY A 182 -8.42 -6.99 5.64
C GLY A 182 -9.02 -8.06 6.58
N GLN A 183 -9.99 -7.71 7.39
CA GLN A 183 -10.74 -8.64 8.24
C GLN A 183 -11.93 -9.22 7.45
N ILE A 184 -11.68 -10.28 6.69
CA ILE A 184 -12.60 -10.73 5.63
C ILE A 184 -13.39 -11.99 5.98
N LEU A 185 -13.13 -12.60 7.13
CA LEU A 185 -13.79 -13.83 7.58
C LEU A 185 -14.09 -13.77 9.08
N THR A 186 -15.24 -14.26 9.47
CA THR A 186 -15.69 -14.32 10.87
C THR A 186 -16.04 -15.76 11.21
N LEU A 187 -15.54 -16.29 12.30
CA LEU A 187 -16.04 -17.54 12.89
C LEU A 187 -17.42 -17.24 13.50
N ASP A 188 -18.49 -17.81 12.95
CA ASP A 188 -19.84 -17.60 13.45
C ASP A 188 -20.15 -18.54 14.63
N HIS A 189 -19.98 -19.83 14.44
CA HIS A 189 -20.15 -20.84 15.46
C HIS A 189 -19.44 -22.15 15.11
N VAL A 190 -19.41 -23.07 16.04
CA VAL A 190 -19.00 -24.48 15.80
C VAL A 190 -20.26 -25.31 15.78
N ASN A 191 -20.46 -26.10 14.72
CA ASN A 191 -21.64 -26.95 14.58
C ASN A 191 -21.62 -28.17 15.52
N ALA A 192 -22.70 -28.99 15.52
CA ALA A 192 -22.80 -30.17 16.36
C ALA A 192 -21.74 -31.23 16.09
N ASP A 193 -21.15 -31.26 14.90
CA ASP A 193 -20.08 -32.17 14.49
C ASP A 193 -18.68 -31.64 14.84
N GLY A 194 -18.59 -30.50 15.53
CA GLY A 194 -17.32 -29.86 15.92
C GLY A 194 -16.63 -29.11 14.81
N GLN A 195 -17.32 -28.82 13.71
CA GLN A 195 -16.74 -28.10 12.58
C GLN A 195 -17.03 -26.59 12.66
N PRO A 196 -16.04 -25.72 12.40
CA PRO A 196 -16.23 -24.29 12.37
C PRO A 196 -17.11 -23.88 11.18
N VAL A 197 -18.05 -22.99 11.42
CA VAL A 197 -18.93 -22.39 10.40
C VAL A 197 -18.64 -20.90 10.34
N PHE A 198 -18.42 -20.38 9.14
CA PHE A 198 -17.97 -19.02 8.91
C PHE A 198 -19.04 -18.15 8.24
N LYS A 199 -18.86 -16.86 8.37
CA LYS A 199 -19.54 -15.82 7.59
C LYS A 199 -18.53 -14.77 7.14
N THR A 200 -18.86 -14.01 6.09
CA THR A 200 -18.02 -12.90 5.65
C THR A 200 -18.68 -11.57 5.98
N PRO A 201 -17.92 -10.57 6.47
CA PRO A 201 -18.41 -9.20 6.63
C PRO A 201 -18.44 -8.44 5.29
N LEU A 202 -17.91 -9.02 4.21
CA LEU A 202 -17.82 -8.39 2.91
C LEU A 202 -19.18 -8.24 2.24
N ALA A 203 -19.35 -7.16 1.47
CA ALA A 203 -20.48 -7.00 0.58
C ALA A 203 -20.22 -7.64 -0.79
N GLU A 204 -21.27 -7.90 -1.56
CA GLU A 204 -21.14 -8.36 -2.94
C GLU A 204 -20.38 -7.31 -3.77
N GLY A 205 -19.40 -7.78 -4.56
CA GLY A 205 -18.55 -6.92 -5.39
C GLY A 205 -17.46 -6.17 -4.63
N ALA A 206 -17.19 -6.50 -3.36
CA ALA A 206 -16.09 -5.92 -2.58
C ALA A 206 -14.74 -6.04 -3.31
N LYS A 207 -13.92 -5.00 -3.20
CA LYS A 207 -12.58 -4.90 -3.81
C LYS A 207 -11.52 -4.75 -2.75
N THR A 208 -10.33 -5.27 -3.02
CA THR A 208 -9.21 -5.11 -2.07
C THR A 208 -8.65 -3.69 -2.10
N TRP A 209 -8.51 -3.09 -3.28
CA TRP A 209 -7.79 -1.84 -3.47
C TRP A 209 -8.64 -0.79 -4.18
N THR A 210 -8.51 0.44 -3.70
CA THR A 210 -9.04 1.64 -4.34
C THR A 210 -7.96 2.70 -4.46
N HIS A 211 -8.15 3.67 -5.39
CA HIS A 211 -7.24 4.79 -5.51
C HIS A 211 -7.37 5.74 -4.31
N ALA A 212 -6.26 5.98 -3.64
CA ALA A 212 -6.20 6.99 -2.60
C ALA A 212 -6.25 8.38 -3.25
N LYS A 213 -7.39 9.06 -3.12
CA LYS A 213 -7.57 10.44 -3.58
C LYS A 213 -7.34 11.39 -2.42
N SER A 214 -6.13 11.92 -2.31
CA SER A 214 -5.80 12.92 -1.29
C SER A 214 -5.10 14.13 -1.92
N PHE A 215 -5.21 15.28 -1.30
CA PHE A 215 -4.56 16.52 -1.74
C PHE A 215 -3.04 16.36 -1.85
N GLY A 216 -2.42 15.59 -0.97
CA GLY A 216 -0.97 15.32 -0.98
C GLY A 216 -0.51 14.44 -2.14
N GLN A 217 -1.42 13.92 -2.95
CA GLN A 217 -1.12 13.11 -4.15
C GLN A 217 -1.41 13.85 -5.46
N ALA A 218 -1.95 15.06 -5.38
CA ALA A 218 -2.15 15.90 -6.54
C ALA A 218 -0.81 16.46 -7.06
N TRP A 219 -0.79 16.76 -8.35
CA TRP A 219 0.33 17.50 -8.93
C TRP A 219 0.40 18.92 -8.38
N TYR A 220 1.60 19.48 -8.32
CA TYR A 220 1.80 20.89 -8.04
C TYR A 220 3.06 21.41 -8.74
N ILE A 221 3.12 22.74 -8.90
CA ILE A 221 4.26 23.42 -9.50
C ILE A 221 4.89 24.34 -8.47
N GLN A 222 6.20 24.26 -8.33
CA GLN A 222 7.01 25.19 -7.56
C GLN A 222 7.84 26.04 -8.53
N LEU A 223 7.72 27.34 -8.43
CA LEU A 223 8.54 28.28 -9.19
C LEU A 223 9.72 28.77 -8.35
N GLY A 224 10.89 28.81 -8.95
CA GLY A 224 12.12 29.24 -8.31
C GLY A 224 12.81 30.35 -9.08
N LEU A 225 13.35 31.32 -8.34
CA LEU A 225 14.21 32.36 -8.85
C LEU A 225 15.53 32.32 -8.06
N LYS A 226 16.64 32.21 -8.77
CA LYS A 226 17.99 32.24 -8.19
C LYS A 226 18.88 33.22 -8.92
N TYR A 227 19.51 34.11 -8.19
CA TYR A 227 20.52 34.99 -8.72
C TYR A 227 21.91 34.59 -8.24
N MET A 228 22.83 34.40 -9.17
CA MET A 228 24.21 34.06 -8.92
C MET A 228 25.08 35.22 -9.45
N PHE A 229 25.80 35.87 -8.55
CA PHE A 229 26.75 36.93 -8.86
C PHE A 229 28.19 36.40 -8.80
N ASN A 230 29.02 36.87 -9.70
CA ASN A 230 30.43 36.51 -9.77
C ASN A 230 31.28 37.74 -9.93
#